data_e558679a7bc23c3a97ac43c31b15bdba
#
_entry.id   e558679a7bc23c3a97ac43c31b15bdba
#
_cell.length_a   1.000
_cell.length_b   1.000
_cell.length_c   1.000
_cell.angle_alpha   90.00
_cell.angle_beta   90.00
_cell.angle_gamma   90.00
#
_symmetry.space_group_name_H-M   'P 1'
#
loop_
_entity.id
_entity.type
_entity.pdbx_description
1 polymer ?
#
loop_
_entity_poly.entity_id
_entity_poly.type
_entity_poly.pdbx_seq_one_letter_code
_entity_poly.pdbx_strand_id
1 'polypeptide(L)'
;LREEGVLDLILILWIILFVGGLAVFLLDYSSDDSKINNLFDAFYWAWVTMTTVGFGDLTPVTPAARIAASIMMFFSMALISFFTATISSIFVARKIREGKGLEKIKYSEHYIICGWNDLADELLESLLKQDKKDSTPIVLVNELSEEEIDAWRSTLNASHLGFVRGDFTQDAVLAKANVSKAKAVLILPNLIKSGKQEADEKTALATYSIKALAPKTKVYAYILHYENKSKLRRAKADGIIIADEYGPYLGASQLHNPGIPAFLSEVLNTDHSRLES
;
A
#
# COMPACT_ATOMS: atom_id res chain seq x y z
N LEU A 1 12.21 -12.17 -4.61
CA LEU A 1 12.43 -13.01 -5.82
C LEU A 1 12.96 -14.41 -5.44
N ARG A 2 13.88 -14.51 -4.49
CA ARG A 2 14.48 -15.82 -4.09
C ARG A 2 13.51 -16.70 -3.31
N GLU A 3 12.65 -16.11 -2.50
CA GLU A 3 11.65 -16.85 -1.70
C GLU A 3 10.48 -17.42 -2.52
N GLU A 4 10.34 -17.00 -3.78
CA GLU A 4 9.21 -17.38 -4.63
C GLU A 4 9.62 -18.24 -5.82
N GLY A 5 10.85 -18.76 -5.84
CA GLY A 5 11.34 -19.66 -6.90
C GLY A 5 11.52 -19.03 -8.29
N VAL A 6 11.36 -17.71 -8.42
CA VAL A 6 11.48 -17.03 -9.72
C VAL A 6 12.89 -17.13 -10.31
N LEU A 7 13.91 -17.06 -9.45
CA LEU A 7 15.31 -17.21 -9.91
C LEU A 7 15.58 -18.62 -10.42
N ASP A 8 15.01 -19.63 -9.77
CA ASP A 8 15.15 -21.02 -10.18
C ASP A 8 14.47 -21.26 -11.52
N LEU A 9 13.30 -20.66 -11.76
CA LEU A 9 12.61 -20.71 -13.05
C LEU A 9 13.43 -20.05 -14.17
N ILE A 10 14.02 -18.89 -13.90
CA ILE A 10 14.90 -18.22 -14.87
C ILE A 10 16.11 -19.09 -15.18
N LEU A 11 16.71 -19.70 -14.17
CA LEU A 11 17.85 -20.59 -14.35
C LEU A 11 17.48 -21.83 -15.20
N ILE A 12 16.33 -22.43 -14.96
CA ILE A 12 15.82 -23.57 -15.76
C ILE A 12 15.56 -23.13 -17.21
N LEU A 13 14.99 -21.94 -17.44
CA LEU A 13 14.81 -21.39 -18.79
C LEU A 13 16.14 -21.28 -19.54
N TRP A 14 17.19 -20.77 -18.88
CA TRP A 14 18.53 -20.70 -19.46
C TRP A 14 19.12 -22.09 -19.76
N ILE A 15 18.92 -23.07 -18.87
CA ILE A 15 19.38 -24.43 -19.08
C ILE A 15 18.70 -25.05 -20.31
N ILE A 16 17.38 -24.91 -20.45
CA ILE A 16 16.65 -25.44 -21.60
C ILE A 16 17.12 -24.76 -22.90
N LEU A 17 17.34 -23.46 -22.88
CA LEU A 17 17.85 -22.73 -24.02
C LEU A 17 19.23 -23.23 -24.46
N PHE A 18 20.17 -23.33 -23.54
CA PHE A 18 21.53 -23.77 -23.86
C PHE A 18 21.60 -25.24 -24.24
N VAL A 19 20.94 -26.13 -23.50
CA VAL A 19 20.92 -27.57 -23.80
C VAL A 19 20.17 -27.86 -25.09
N GLY A 20 19.01 -27.22 -25.28
CA GLY A 20 18.19 -27.41 -26.49
C GLY A 20 18.88 -26.85 -27.73
N GLY A 21 19.43 -25.62 -27.65
CA GLY A 21 20.19 -25.03 -28.74
C GLY A 21 21.43 -25.85 -29.13
N LEU A 22 22.19 -26.31 -28.13
CA LEU A 22 23.37 -27.20 -28.35
C LEU A 22 22.96 -28.52 -28.98
N ALA A 23 21.88 -29.16 -28.48
CA ALA A 23 21.39 -30.41 -29.02
C ALA A 23 20.99 -30.29 -30.51
N VAL A 24 20.25 -29.24 -30.84
CA VAL A 24 19.86 -28.97 -32.24
C VAL A 24 21.09 -28.70 -33.09
N PHE A 25 22.05 -27.89 -32.62
CA PHE A 25 23.31 -27.65 -33.32
C PHE A 25 24.04 -28.95 -33.64
N LEU A 26 24.28 -29.78 -32.65
CA LEU A 26 25.06 -31.05 -32.82
C LEU A 26 24.36 -32.02 -33.77
N LEU A 27 23.03 -32.02 -33.80
CA LEU A 27 22.23 -32.94 -34.64
C LEU A 27 22.03 -32.41 -36.06
N ASP A 28 22.17 -31.12 -36.28
CA ASP A 28 21.94 -30.46 -37.56
C ASP A 28 23.19 -30.05 -38.31
N TYR A 29 24.32 -29.84 -37.58
CA TYR A 29 25.57 -29.30 -38.09
C TYR A 29 26.17 -30.12 -39.26
N SER A 30 25.96 -31.44 -39.32
CA SER A 30 26.54 -32.30 -40.34
C SER A 30 25.74 -32.33 -41.63
N SER A 31 24.65 -31.60 -41.76
CA SER A 31 23.82 -31.52 -42.95
C SER A 31 24.25 -30.37 -43.87
N ASP A 32 24.48 -30.68 -45.13
CA ASP A 32 24.83 -29.67 -46.15
C ASP A 32 23.70 -28.63 -46.38
N ASP A 33 22.47 -28.97 -46.03
CA ASP A 33 21.30 -28.09 -46.16
C ASP A 33 21.04 -27.27 -44.88
N SER A 34 21.83 -27.47 -43.80
CA SER A 34 21.63 -26.74 -42.53
C SER A 34 21.99 -25.26 -42.67
N LYS A 35 21.09 -24.42 -42.16
CA LYS A 35 21.32 -22.99 -42.02
C LYS A 35 21.87 -22.62 -40.63
N ILE A 36 21.94 -23.60 -39.70
CA ILE A 36 22.47 -23.43 -38.35
C ILE A 36 23.96 -23.83 -38.38
N ASN A 37 24.82 -22.91 -38.78
CA ASN A 37 26.23 -23.21 -39.10
C ASN A 37 27.17 -22.99 -37.90
N ASN A 38 26.73 -22.34 -36.86
CA ASN A 38 27.52 -22.07 -35.65
C ASN A 38 26.67 -22.05 -34.40
N LEU A 39 27.31 -22.05 -33.25
CA LEU A 39 26.62 -22.02 -31.94
C LEU A 39 25.78 -20.77 -31.73
N PHE A 40 26.19 -19.63 -32.29
CA PHE A 40 25.44 -18.39 -32.16
C PHE A 40 24.09 -18.50 -32.88
N ASP A 41 24.06 -19.04 -34.09
CA ASP A 41 22.85 -19.28 -34.86
C ASP A 41 21.92 -20.26 -34.12
N ALA A 42 22.47 -21.29 -33.48
CA ALA A 42 21.70 -22.25 -32.70
C ALA A 42 21.05 -21.61 -31.47
N PHE A 43 21.79 -20.79 -30.74
CA PHE A 43 21.25 -20.09 -29.59
C PHE A 43 20.24 -18.99 -29.98
N TYR A 44 20.50 -18.27 -31.07
CA TYR A 44 19.55 -17.34 -31.63
C TYR A 44 18.23 -18.05 -32.03
N TRP A 45 18.35 -19.15 -32.76
CA TRP A 45 17.18 -19.97 -33.13
C TRP A 45 16.43 -20.46 -31.89
N ALA A 46 17.14 -20.98 -30.90
CA ALA A 46 16.53 -21.47 -29.66
C ALA A 46 15.82 -20.33 -28.90
N TRP A 47 16.42 -19.15 -28.84
CA TRP A 47 15.82 -17.97 -28.21
C TRP A 47 14.53 -17.54 -28.92
N VAL A 48 14.58 -17.38 -30.27
CA VAL A 48 13.43 -17.00 -31.09
C VAL A 48 12.31 -18.02 -31.01
N THR A 49 12.66 -19.30 -30.96
CA THR A 49 11.71 -20.40 -30.84
C THR A 49 11.08 -20.46 -29.44
N MET A 50 11.92 -20.38 -28.40
CA MET A 50 11.48 -20.42 -27.01
C MET A 50 10.56 -19.24 -26.65
N THR A 51 10.85 -18.05 -27.18
CA THR A 51 10.01 -16.84 -26.99
C THR A 51 8.74 -16.86 -27.86
N THR A 52 8.52 -17.89 -28.64
CA THR A 52 7.38 -18.06 -29.57
C THR A 52 7.30 -17.01 -30.70
N VAL A 53 8.40 -16.30 -30.98
CA VAL A 53 8.49 -15.33 -32.10
C VAL A 53 8.54 -16.04 -33.44
N GLY A 54 9.43 -17.06 -33.60
CA GLY A 54 9.46 -17.98 -34.71
C GLY A 54 9.61 -17.32 -36.08
N PHE A 55 10.63 -16.48 -36.30
CA PHE A 55 10.86 -15.83 -37.61
C PHE A 55 10.97 -16.81 -38.79
N GLY A 56 11.45 -18.05 -38.56
CA GLY A 56 11.58 -19.07 -39.59
C GLY A 56 12.78 -18.87 -40.54
N ASP A 57 13.65 -17.95 -40.24
CA ASP A 57 14.89 -17.66 -40.95
C ASP A 57 15.94 -18.77 -40.75
N LEU A 58 16.05 -19.28 -39.53
CA LEU A 58 16.82 -20.46 -39.17
C LEU A 58 15.87 -21.56 -38.70
N THR A 59 16.04 -22.78 -39.24
CA THR A 59 15.22 -23.93 -38.84
C THR A 59 16.03 -25.21 -38.98
N PRO A 60 15.90 -26.19 -38.07
CA PRO A 60 16.56 -27.47 -38.15
C PRO A 60 16.01 -28.26 -39.36
N VAL A 61 16.90 -28.89 -40.13
CA VAL A 61 16.54 -29.62 -41.34
C VAL A 61 16.55 -31.15 -41.16
N THR A 62 17.45 -31.64 -40.27
CA THR A 62 17.55 -33.11 -40.04
C THR A 62 16.38 -33.64 -39.19
N PRO A 63 15.90 -34.86 -39.44
CA PRO A 63 14.84 -35.43 -38.61
C PRO A 63 15.18 -35.52 -37.13
N ALA A 64 16.44 -35.83 -36.77
CA ALA A 64 16.89 -35.90 -35.40
C ALA A 64 16.85 -34.51 -34.70
N ALA A 65 17.33 -33.45 -35.38
CA ALA A 65 17.29 -32.08 -34.87
C ALA A 65 15.84 -31.58 -34.73
N ARG A 66 14.93 -31.97 -35.65
CA ARG A 66 13.49 -31.63 -35.53
C ARG A 66 12.82 -32.29 -34.33
N ILE A 67 13.19 -33.55 -34.03
CA ILE A 67 12.70 -34.22 -32.80
C ILE A 67 13.19 -33.50 -31.56
N ALA A 68 14.50 -33.19 -31.49
CA ALA A 68 15.08 -32.44 -30.37
C ALA A 68 14.44 -31.05 -30.22
N ALA A 69 14.23 -30.34 -31.32
CA ALA A 69 13.50 -29.06 -31.35
C ALA A 69 12.08 -29.20 -30.81
N SER A 70 11.34 -30.22 -31.21
CA SER A 70 9.95 -30.44 -30.75
C SER A 70 9.88 -30.71 -29.26
N ILE A 71 10.84 -31.46 -28.70
CA ILE A 71 10.96 -31.70 -27.27
C ILE A 71 11.26 -30.37 -26.54
N MET A 72 12.23 -29.59 -27.03
CA MET A 72 12.58 -28.29 -26.47
C MET A 72 11.37 -27.33 -26.49
N MET A 73 10.63 -27.27 -27.61
CA MET A 73 9.44 -26.42 -27.74
C MET A 73 8.37 -26.78 -26.71
N PHE A 74 8.11 -28.06 -26.49
CA PHE A 74 7.13 -28.53 -25.51
C PHE A 74 7.50 -28.08 -24.09
N PHE A 75 8.73 -28.31 -23.67
CA PHE A 75 9.18 -27.90 -22.35
C PHE A 75 9.27 -26.37 -22.21
N SER A 76 9.71 -25.66 -23.24
CA SER A 76 9.77 -24.20 -23.23
C SER A 76 8.39 -23.57 -23.07
N MET A 77 7.39 -24.04 -23.80
CA MET A 77 6.01 -23.54 -23.71
C MET A 77 5.43 -23.76 -22.30
N ALA A 78 5.61 -24.95 -21.75
CA ALA A 78 5.16 -25.29 -20.41
C ALA A 78 5.82 -24.38 -19.36
N LEU A 79 7.14 -24.17 -19.45
CA LEU A 79 7.90 -23.40 -18.49
C LEU A 79 7.61 -21.90 -18.57
N ILE A 80 7.45 -21.33 -19.78
CA ILE A 80 7.05 -19.92 -19.96
C ILE A 80 5.66 -19.68 -19.40
N SER A 81 4.71 -20.61 -19.62
CA SER A 81 3.38 -20.54 -19.04
C SER A 81 3.43 -20.54 -17.51
N PHE A 82 4.23 -21.41 -16.94
CA PHE A 82 4.42 -21.48 -15.49
C PHE A 82 5.10 -20.23 -14.92
N PHE A 83 6.09 -19.68 -15.63
CA PHE A 83 6.76 -18.42 -15.27
C PHE A 83 5.76 -17.25 -15.25
N THR A 84 4.95 -17.13 -16.30
CA THR A 84 3.93 -16.08 -16.41
C THR A 84 2.88 -16.19 -15.29
N ALA A 85 2.43 -17.41 -15.00
CA ALA A 85 1.48 -17.67 -13.91
C ALA A 85 2.07 -17.30 -12.55
N THR A 86 3.35 -17.63 -12.31
CA THR A 86 4.05 -17.29 -11.07
C THR A 86 4.17 -15.78 -10.88
N ILE A 87 4.60 -15.06 -11.91
CA ILE A 87 4.71 -13.59 -11.87
C ILE A 87 3.33 -12.95 -11.62
N SER A 88 2.29 -13.42 -12.32
CA SER A 88 0.93 -12.94 -12.12
C SER A 88 0.44 -13.17 -10.69
N SER A 89 0.69 -14.36 -10.12
CA SER A 89 0.34 -14.70 -8.74
C SER A 89 1.01 -13.77 -7.73
N ILE A 90 2.30 -13.43 -7.94
CA ILE A 90 3.02 -12.49 -7.07
C ILE A 90 2.38 -11.11 -7.07
N PHE A 91 2.02 -10.60 -8.25
CA PHE A 91 1.36 -9.29 -8.35
C PHE A 91 -0.01 -9.28 -7.69
N VAL A 92 -0.82 -10.33 -7.90
CA VAL A 92 -2.15 -10.48 -7.28
C VAL A 92 -2.01 -10.57 -5.74
N ALA A 93 -1.13 -11.43 -5.25
CA ALA A 93 -0.89 -11.57 -3.82
C ALA A 93 -0.42 -10.27 -3.16
N ARG A 94 0.42 -9.49 -3.86
CA ARG A 94 0.86 -8.19 -3.39
C ARG A 94 -0.30 -7.20 -3.32
N LYS A 95 -1.12 -7.11 -4.37
CA LYS A 95 -2.27 -6.22 -4.40
C LYS A 95 -3.29 -6.55 -3.31
N ILE A 96 -3.53 -7.84 -3.05
CA ILE A 96 -4.37 -8.28 -1.92
C ILE A 96 -3.77 -7.84 -0.58
N ARG A 97 -2.47 -8.00 -0.36
CA ARG A 97 -1.81 -7.55 0.89
C ARG A 97 -1.87 -6.03 1.06
N GLU A 98 -1.69 -5.27 -0.02
CA GLU A 98 -1.86 -3.80 -0.01
C GLU A 98 -3.30 -3.42 0.36
N GLY A 99 -4.30 -4.08 -0.23
CA GLY A 99 -5.72 -3.88 0.09
C GLY A 99 -6.03 -4.17 1.56
N LYS A 100 -5.47 -5.24 2.11
CA LYS A 100 -5.62 -5.63 3.52
C LYS A 100 -4.84 -4.76 4.52
N GLY A 101 -4.10 -3.76 4.07
CA GLY A 101 -3.30 -2.90 4.94
C GLY A 101 -2.11 -3.61 5.62
N LEU A 102 -1.60 -4.68 5.01
CA LEU A 102 -0.49 -5.46 5.55
C LEU A 102 0.88 -5.00 5.04
N GLU A 103 0.91 -4.19 3.98
CA GLU A 103 2.14 -3.68 3.37
C GLU A 103 2.64 -2.40 4.05
N LYS A 104 3.94 -2.17 3.92
CA LYS A 104 4.57 -0.96 4.46
C LYS A 104 4.28 0.24 3.55
N ILE A 105 3.84 1.34 4.15
CA ILE A 105 3.63 2.62 3.48
C ILE A 105 4.97 3.22 3.04
N LYS A 106 5.02 3.71 1.81
CA LYS A 106 6.20 4.34 1.22
C LYS A 106 6.14 5.87 1.19
N TYR A 107 4.99 6.45 1.57
CA TYR A 107 4.81 7.90 1.57
C TYR A 107 5.76 8.59 2.55
N SER A 108 6.10 9.84 2.24
CA SER A 108 6.77 10.79 3.11
C SER A 108 5.99 12.10 3.11
N GLU A 109 6.12 12.90 4.14
CA GLU A 109 5.37 14.17 4.35
C GLU A 109 3.83 13.96 4.30
N HIS A 110 3.37 12.78 4.75
CA HIS A 110 1.97 12.38 4.77
C HIS A 110 1.34 12.59 6.15
N TYR A 111 0.03 12.66 6.20
CA TYR A 111 -0.74 12.63 7.44
C TYR A 111 -1.07 11.19 7.83
N ILE A 112 -1.03 10.91 9.13
CA ILE A 112 -1.47 9.63 9.68
C ILE A 112 -2.67 9.89 10.58
N ILE A 113 -3.74 9.11 10.41
CA ILE A 113 -4.91 9.11 11.29
C ILE A 113 -4.99 7.73 11.94
N CYS A 114 -4.79 7.71 13.25
CA CYS A 114 -4.86 6.49 14.07
C CYS A 114 -6.20 6.40 14.78
N GLY A 115 -6.74 5.18 14.86
CA GLY A 115 -8.04 4.94 15.48
C GLY A 115 -9.22 5.22 14.56
N TRP A 116 -10.44 5.02 15.08
CA TRP A 116 -11.68 5.24 14.32
C TRP A 116 -12.85 5.48 15.27
N ASN A 117 -13.69 6.44 14.93
CA ASN A 117 -14.96 6.74 15.60
C ASN A 117 -15.89 7.47 14.62
N ASP A 118 -17.09 7.83 15.07
CA ASP A 118 -18.12 8.48 14.25
C ASP A 118 -17.70 9.83 13.66
N LEU A 119 -16.66 10.48 14.22
CA LEU A 119 -16.13 11.75 13.71
C LEU A 119 -15.10 11.57 12.59
N ALA A 120 -14.61 10.34 12.39
CA ALA A 120 -13.56 10.06 11.41
C ALA A 120 -14.00 10.40 9.98
N ASP A 121 -15.26 10.21 9.70
CA ASP A 121 -15.89 10.44 8.41
C ASP A 121 -15.86 11.91 8.02
N GLU A 122 -16.42 12.76 8.88
CA GLU A 122 -16.45 14.21 8.67
C GLU A 122 -15.04 14.82 8.65
N LEU A 123 -14.15 14.29 9.48
CA LEU A 123 -12.75 14.70 9.52
C LEU A 123 -12.05 14.41 8.18
N LEU A 124 -12.21 13.20 7.64
CA LEU A 124 -11.60 12.82 6.36
C LEU A 124 -12.15 13.67 5.22
N GLU A 125 -13.47 13.86 5.16
CA GLU A 125 -14.07 14.73 4.16
C GLU A 125 -13.54 16.17 4.24
N SER A 126 -13.43 16.70 5.45
CA SER A 126 -12.91 18.06 5.68
C SER A 126 -11.45 18.17 5.25
N LEU A 127 -10.61 17.18 5.59
CA LEU A 127 -9.20 17.15 5.17
C LEU A 127 -9.08 17.09 3.65
N LEU A 128 -9.86 16.24 2.99
CA LEU A 128 -9.83 16.09 1.53
C LEU A 128 -10.36 17.34 0.79
N LYS A 129 -11.33 18.03 1.37
CA LYS A 129 -11.86 19.30 0.81
C LYS A 129 -10.84 20.44 0.94
N GLN A 130 -10.13 20.53 2.05
CA GLN A 130 -9.11 21.56 2.28
C GLN A 130 -7.85 21.37 1.42
N ASP A 131 -7.49 20.12 1.12
CA ASP A 131 -6.23 19.76 0.48
C ASP A 131 -6.31 19.72 -1.07
N LYS A 132 -7.26 20.43 -1.67
CA LYS A 132 -7.44 20.51 -3.15
C LYS A 132 -6.18 20.96 -3.91
N LYS A 133 -5.21 21.58 -3.24
CA LYS A 133 -3.96 22.10 -3.83
C LYS A 133 -2.72 21.22 -3.62
N ASP A 134 -2.61 20.48 -2.55
CA ASP A 134 -1.34 19.83 -2.16
C ASP A 134 -1.33 18.31 -2.25
N SER A 135 -2.47 17.64 -2.46
CA SER A 135 -2.56 16.16 -2.60
C SER A 135 -1.75 15.39 -1.54
N THR A 136 -1.67 15.92 -0.31
CA THR A 136 -0.88 15.28 0.76
C THR A 136 -1.46 13.89 1.05
N PRO A 137 -0.68 12.80 0.94
CA PRO A 137 -1.20 11.48 1.19
C PRO A 137 -1.70 11.33 2.63
N ILE A 138 -2.81 10.63 2.81
CA ILE A 138 -3.37 10.30 4.13
C ILE A 138 -3.22 8.80 4.36
N VAL A 139 -2.78 8.40 5.54
CA VAL A 139 -2.64 7.00 5.95
C VAL A 139 -3.53 6.74 7.15
N LEU A 140 -4.47 5.83 6.99
CA LEU A 140 -5.31 5.36 8.09
C LEU A 140 -4.64 4.19 8.81
N VAL A 141 -4.65 4.20 10.13
CA VAL A 141 -4.12 3.12 10.97
C VAL A 141 -5.21 2.70 11.95
N ASN A 142 -5.88 1.60 11.68
CA ASN A 142 -6.94 1.07 12.52
C ASN A 142 -7.16 -0.43 12.28
N GLU A 143 -8.18 -0.99 12.94
CA GLU A 143 -8.53 -2.41 12.84
C GLU A 143 -9.81 -2.67 12.05
N LEU A 144 -10.24 -1.73 11.18
CA LEU A 144 -11.39 -1.90 10.30
C LEU A 144 -11.19 -3.09 9.35
N SER A 145 -12.29 -3.67 8.91
CA SER A 145 -12.29 -4.71 7.89
C SER A 145 -11.92 -4.16 6.50
N GLU A 146 -11.56 -5.06 5.58
CA GLU A 146 -11.27 -4.69 4.19
C GLU A 146 -12.50 -4.07 3.51
N GLU A 147 -13.68 -4.64 3.78
CA GLU A 147 -14.95 -4.19 3.22
C GLU A 147 -15.30 -2.75 3.66
N GLU A 148 -15.09 -2.43 4.93
CA GLU A 148 -15.30 -1.08 5.46
C GLU A 148 -14.35 -0.07 4.81
N ILE A 149 -13.08 -0.41 4.67
CA ILE A 149 -12.09 0.47 4.03
C ILE A 149 -12.35 0.66 2.54
N ASP A 150 -12.78 -0.40 1.82
CA ASP A 150 -13.08 -0.31 0.40
C ASP A 150 -14.36 0.50 0.14
N ALA A 151 -15.36 0.40 1.01
CA ALA A 151 -16.52 1.27 1.00
C ALA A 151 -16.10 2.74 1.11
N TRP A 152 -15.18 3.05 2.03
CA TRP A 152 -14.60 4.38 2.22
C TRP A 152 -13.83 4.88 1.01
N ARG A 153 -12.95 4.07 0.46
CA ARG A 153 -12.18 4.43 -0.74
C ARG A 153 -13.07 4.78 -1.92
N SER A 154 -14.16 4.03 -2.09
CA SER A 154 -15.11 4.27 -3.18
C SER A 154 -15.90 5.57 -3.00
N THR A 155 -16.28 5.90 -1.76
CA THR A 155 -17.06 7.10 -1.43
C THR A 155 -16.24 8.38 -1.59
N LEU A 156 -14.98 8.37 -1.14
CA LEU A 156 -14.13 9.56 -1.10
C LEU A 156 -13.33 9.80 -2.39
N ASN A 157 -13.36 8.86 -3.35
CA ASN A 157 -12.57 8.92 -4.59
C ASN A 157 -11.09 9.29 -4.34
N ALA A 158 -10.53 8.86 -3.19
CA ALA A 158 -9.24 9.27 -2.68
C ALA A 158 -8.13 8.37 -3.21
N SER A 159 -7.49 8.79 -4.31
CA SER A 159 -6.37 8.07 -4.93
C SER A 159 -5.10 7.98 -4.07
N HIS A 160 -4.99 8.84 -3.04
CA HIS A 160 -3.82 8.94 -2.16
C HIS A 160 -4.10 8.49 -0.71
N LEU A 161 -5.11 7.63 -0.52
CA LEU A 161 -5.45 7.06 0.77
C LEU A 161 -4.70 5.73 0.98
N GLY A 162 -3.74 5.72 1.91
CA GLY A 162 -3.06 4.53 2.38
C GLY A 162 -3.80 3.91 3.57
N PHE A 163 -3.65 2.60 3.78
CA PHE A 163 -4.21 1.91 4.92
C PHE A 163 -3.19 0.95 5.54
N VAL A 164 -3.08 0.97 6.86
CA VAL A 164 -2.31 0.01 7.66
C VAL A 164 -3.25 -0.60 8.69
N ARG A 165 -3.49 -1.89 8.55
CA ARG A 165 -4.34 -2.61 9.49
C ARG A 165 -3.56 -3.05 10.71
N GLY A 166 -4.05 -2.70 11.89
CA GLY A 166 -3.51 -3.15 13.16
C GLY A 166 -3.75 -2.19 14.30
N ASP A 167 -3.35 -2.63 15.47
CA ASP A 167 -3.40 -1.83 16.70
C ASP A 167 -2.30 -0.74 16.64
N PHE A 168 -2.72 0.51 16.58
CA PHE A 168 -1.86 1.69 16.47
C PHE A 168 -1.06 2.00 17.74
N THR A 169 -1.21 1.21 18.81
CA THR A 169 -0.33 1.27 19.98
C THR A 169 0.97 0.46 19.78
N GLN A 170 1.00 -0.43 18.77
CA GLN A 170 2.13 -1.30 18.49
C GLN A 170 3.17 -0.63 17.59
N ASP A 171 4.44 -0.65 18.01
CA ASP A 171 5.56 -0.08 17.26
C ASP A 171 5.70 -0.64 15.85
N ALA A 172 5.44 -1.94 15.67
CA ALA A 172 5.50 -2.59 14.36
C ALA A 172 4.46 -2.05 13.38
N VAL A 173 3.26 -1.70 13.85
CA VAL A 173 2.17 -1.12 13.05
C VAL A 173 2.52 0.34 12.70
N LEU A 174 3.00 1.11 13.66
CA LEU A 174 3.46 2.49 13.46
C LEU A 174 4.65 2.57 12.48
N ALA A 175 5.58 1.61 12.56
CA ALA A 175 6.69 1.51 11.63
C ALA A 175 6.23 1.17 10.18
N LYS A 176 5.17 0.35 10.03
CA LYS A 176 4.53 0.09 8.72
C LYS A 176 3.89 1.36 8.16
N ALA A 177 3.25 2.16 9.00
CA ALA A 177 2.68 3.45 8.62
C ALA A 177 3.73 4.53 8.30
N ASN A 178 5.03 4.23 8.46
CA ASN A 178 6.16 5.13 8.21
C ASN A 178 6.09 6.42 9.04
N VAL A 179 5.74 6.29 10.32
CA VAL A 179 5.52 7.41 11.24
C VAL A 179 6.71 8.38 11.32
N SER A 180 7.93 7.87 11.14
CA SER A 180 9.16 8.69 11.19
C SER A 180 9.29 9.70 10.05
N LYS A 181 8.54 9.49 8.96
CA LYS A 181 8.49 10.39 7.80
C LYS A 181 7.14 11.08 7.63
N ALA A 182 6.26 10.94 8.60
CA ALA A 182 4.96 11.62 8.59
C ALA A 182 5.12 13.11 8.93
N LYS A 183 4.34 13.95 8.28
CA LYS A 183 4.22 15.39 8.57
C LYS A 183 3.55 15.62 9.92
N ALA A 184 2.47 14.88 10.18
CA ALA A 184 1.77 14.89 11.46
C ALA A 184 0.94 13.61 11.63
N VAL A 185 0.64 13.28 12.88
CA VAL A 185 -0.24 12.20 13.29
C VAL A 185 -1.40 12.76 14.08
N LEU A 186 -2.61 12.40 13.72
CA LEU A 186 -3.82 12.63 14.51
C LEU A 186 -4.31 11.31 15.07
N ILE A 187 -4.51 11.26 16.38
CA ILE A 187 -5.01 10.06 17.05
C ILE A 187 -6.43 10.32 17.50
N LEU A 188 -7.35 9.53 16.98
CA LEU A 188 -8.76 9.51 17.37
C LEU A 188 -9.00 8.39 18.40
N PRO A 189 -9.88 8.61 19.39
CA PRO A 189 -10.33 7.54 20.28
C PRO A 189 -10.92 6.39 19.46
N ASN A 190 -10.39 5.18 19.64
CA ASN A 190 -10.92 4.00 18.93
C ASN A 190 -12.10 3.41 19.69
N LEU A 191 -13.31 3.65 19.19
CA LEU A 191 -14.55 3.17 19.80
C LEU A 191 -15.08 1.87 19.19
N ILE A 192 -14.41 1.31 18.18
CA ILE A 192 -14.85 0.09 17.50
C ILE A 192 -14.89 -1.11 18.44
N LYS A 193 -13.87 -1.25 19.31
CA LYS A 193 -13.71 -2.41 20.19
C LYS A 193 -13.50 -2.05 21.65
N SER A 194 -13.42 -0.77 21.97
CA SER A 194 -13.01 -0.28 23.30
C SER A 194 -14.07 0.59 23.92
N GLY A 195 -14.21 0.49 25.25
CA GLY A 195 -14.98 1.47 26.02
C GLY A 195 -14.30 2.85 26.00
N LYS A 196 -15.06 3.91 26.33
CA LYS A 196 -14.58 5.31 26.26
C LYS A 196 -13.29 5.54 27.07
N GLN A 197 -13.17 4.95 28.24
CA GLN A 197 -11.99 5.12 29.10
C GLN A 197 -10.76 4.40 28.52
N GLU A 198 -10.94 3.18 28.03
CA GLU A 198 -9.89 2.41 27.38
C GLU A 198 -9.41 3.09 26.07
N ALA A 199 -10.31 3.73 25.36
CA ALA A 199 -9.98 4.48 24.13
C ALA A 199 -9.00 5.63 24.42
N ASP A 200 -9.21 6.39 25.49
CA ASP A 200 -8.30 7.48 25.92
C ASP A 200 -6.93 6.94 26.39
N GLU A 201 -6.92 5.77 27.05
CA GLU A 201 -5.67 5.13 27.46
C GLU A 201 -4.84 4.65 26.28
N LYS A 202 -5.50 4.04 25.27
CA LYS A 202 -4.87 3.68 23.99
C LYS A 202 -4.33 4.90 23.26
N THR A 203 -5.07 6.02 23.26
CA THR A 203 -4.63 7.30 22.68
C THR A 203 -3.35 7.81 23.37
N ALA A 204 -3.28 7.74 24.71
CA ALA A 204 -2.10 8.14 25.45
C ALA A 204 -0.89 7.23 25.20
N LEU A 205 -1.10 5.91 25.17
CA LEU A 205 -0.07 4.92 24.85
C LEU A 205 0.48 5.12 23.43
N ALA A 206 -0.40 5.27 22.44
CA ALA A 206 0.00 5.53 21.06
C ALA A 206 0.79 6.83 20.92
N THR A 207 0.36 7.88 21.60
CA THR A 207 1.11 9.15 21.63
C THR A 207 2.53 8.94 22.13
N TYR A 208 2.70 8.19 23.21
CA TYR A 208 4.01 7.86 23.77
C TYR A 208 4.86 7.05 22.80
N SER A 209 4.30 5.97 22.21
CA SER A 209 5.00 5.13 21.23
C SER A 209 5.45 5.93 20.01
N ILE A 210 4.56 6.78 19.45
CA ILE A 210 4.90 7.63 18.30
C ILE A 210 6.03 8.59 18.65
N LYS A 211 5.96 9.26 19.80
CA LYS A 211 7.01 10.19 20.24
C LYS A 211 8.34 9.52 20.57
N ALA A 212 8.30 8.25 20.98
CA ALA A 212 9.50 7.44 21.17
C ALA A 212 10.15 7.06 19.83
N LEU A 213 9.35 6.63 18.85
CA LEU A 213 9.81 6.22 17.52
C LEU A 213 10.20 7.40 16.63
N ALA A 214 9.45 8.50 16.72
CA ALA A 214 9.57 9.67 15.84
C ALA A 214 9.43 10.98 16.64
N PRO A 215 10.45 11.40 17.41
CA PRO A 215 10.36 12.56 18.31
C PRO A 215 10.03 13.88 17.59
N LYS A 216 10.37 14.00 16.32
CA LYS A 216 10.15 15.22 15.51
C LYS A 216 8.77 15.30 14.90
N THR A 217 8.08 14.17 14.75
CA THR A 217 6.74 14.12 14.16
C THR A 217 5.74 14.79 15.11
N LYS A 218 4.90 15.68 14.57
CA LYS A 218 3.85 16.33 15.33
C LYS A 218 2.73 15.35 15.63
N VAL A 219 2.27 15.30 16.89
CA VAL A 219 1.21 14.39 17.35
C VAL A 219 0.08 15.20 17.96
N TYR A 220 -1.08 15.11 17.35
CA TYR A 220 -2.33 15.65 17.83
C TYR A 220 -3.19 14.52 18.36
N ALA A 221 -3.68 14.66 19.59
CA ALA A 221 -4.44 13.59 20.25
C ALA A 221 -5.85 14.11 20.59
N TYR A 222 -6.85 13.36 20.15
CA TYR A 222 -8.24 13.58 20.51
C TYR A 222 -8.62 12.65 21.67
N ILE A 223 -9.20 13.17 22.74
CA ILE A 223 -9.63 12.42 23.92
C ILE A 223 -11.08 12.75 24.27
N LEU A 224 -11.72 11.81 24.95
CA LEU A 224 -13.12 11.93 25.36
C LEU A 224 -13.26 12.58 26.74
N HIS A 225 -12.31 12.33 27.65
CA HIS A 225 -12.41 12.80 29.05
C HIS A 225 -11.28 13.76 29.38
N TYR A 226 -11.65 14.91 29.94
CA TYR A 226 -10.71 15.96 30.37
C TYR A 226 -9.60 15.45 31.33
N GLU A 227 -9.97 14.50 32.21
CA GLU A 227 -9.05 13.91 33.21
C GLU A 227 -7.79 13.31 32.57
N ASN A 228 -7.89 12.80 31.34
CA ASN A 228 -6.80 12.19 30.61
C ASN A 228 -5.82 13.19 29.98
N LYS A 229 -6.14 14.50 29.99
CA LYS A 229 -5.30 15.57 29.42
C LYS A 229 -3.88 15.55 30.01
N SER A 230 -3.74 15.27 31.32
CA SER A 230 -2.44 15.19 31.99
C SER A 230 -1.59 14.02 31.48
N LYS A 231 -2.20 12.88 31.10
CA LYS A 231 -1.52 11.71 30.54
C LYS A 231 -0.91 12.08 29.17
N LEU A 232 -1.69 12.76 28.32
CA LEU A 232 -1.27 13.19 26.99
C LEU A 232 -0.13 14.22 27.02
N ARG A 233 -0.17 15.16 27.98
CA ARG A 233 0.93 16.11 28.20
C ARG A 233 2.22 15.40 28.57
N ARG A 234 2.15 14.39 29.45
CA ARG A 234 3.31 13.55 29.82
C ARG A 234 3.82 12.73 28.64
N ALA A 235 2.92 12.26 27.78
CA ALA A 235 3.28 11.58 26.53
C ALA A 235 3.83 12.54 25.45
N LYS A 236 3.91 13.85 25.72
CA LYS A 236 4.43 14.91 24.84
C LYS A 236 3.60 15.10 23.57
N ALA A 237 2.28 15.00 23.65
CA ALA A 237 1.41 15.43 22.54
C ALA A 237 1.64 16.91 22.22
N ASP A 238 1.73 17.27 20.94
CA ASP A 238 1.90 18.66 20.48
C ASP A 238 0.60 19.45 20.54
N GLY A 239 -0.55 18.77 20.40
CA GLY A 239 -1.87 19.33 20.60
C GLY A 239 -2.83 18.31 21.18
N ILE A 240 -3.77 18.76 22.00
CA ILE A 240 -4.78 17.91 22.62
C ILE A 240 -6.14 18.51 22.34
N ILE A 241 -7.00 17.72 21.71
CA ILE A 241 -8.39 18.06 21.44
C ILE A 241 -9.25 17.24 22.41
N ILE A 242 -10.18 17.86 23.08
CA ILE A 242 -11.06 17.21 24.04
C ILE A 242 -12.48 17.26 23.48
N ALA A 243 -13.13 16.09 23.39
CA ALA A 243 -14.55 16.01 23.06
C ALA A 243 -15.32 16.88 24.06
N ASP A 244 -16.35 17.48 23.70
CA ASP A 244 -17.25 18.25 24.58
C ASP A 244 -16.58 19.37 25.42
N GLU A 245 -15.32 19.77 25.13
CA GLU A 245 -14.67 20.87 25.87
C GLU A 245 -15.50 22.17 25.75
N TYR A 246 -16.10 22.38 24.61
CA TYR A 246 -16.88 23.58 24.33
C TYR A 246 -18.40 23.39 24.41
N GLY A 247 -18.90 22.15 24.47
CA GLY A 247 -20.32 21.84 24.47
C GLY A 247 -21.11 22.58 25.56
N PRO A 248 -20.70 22.53 26.84
CA PRO A 248 -21.36 23.26 27.92
C PRO A 248 -21.37 24.78 27.71
N TYR A 249 -20.27 25.35 27.19
CA TYR A 249 -20.20 26.78 26.92
C TYR A 249 -21.08 27.22 25.74
N LEU A 250 -21.14 26.39 24.69
CA LEU A 250 -22.02 26.60 23.56
C LEU A 250 -23.49 26.51 23.96
N GLY A 251 -23.83 25.51 24.80
CA GLY A 251 -25.18 25.37 25.35
C GLY A 251 -25.59 26.57 26.21
N ALA A 252 -24.72 27.03 27.10
CA ALA A 252 -24.99 28.23 27.91
C ALA A 252 -25.09 29.48 27.05
N SER A 253 -24.21 29.63 26.06
CA SER A 253 -24.26 30.79 25.16
C SER A 253 -25.48 30.83 24.26
N GLN A 254 -26.02 29.65 23.87
CA GLN A 254 -27.26 29.56 23.11
C GLN A 254 -28.46 30.16 23.86
N LEU A 255 -28.46 30.05 25.20
CA LEU A 255 -29.51 30.59 26.04
C LEU A 255 -29.40 32.12 26.23
N HIS A 256 -28.19 32.68 26.26
CA HIS A 256 -27.92 34.07 26.54
C HIS A 256 -27.61 34.89 25.29
N ASN A 257 -26.91 34.34 24.33
CA ASN A 257 -26.46 34.99 23.10
C ASN A 257 -26.51 34.01 21.92
N PRO A 258 -27.68 33.73 21.33
CA PRO A 258 -27.85 32.69 20.33
C PRO A 258 -27.02 32.89 19.03
N GLY A 259 -26.48 34.09 18.81
CA GLY A 259 -25.60 34.36 17.65
C GLY A 259 -24.19 33.78 17.79
N ILE A 260 -23.70 33.47 19.02
CA ILE A 260 -22.35 32.97 19.22
C ILE A 260 -22.14 31.56 18.62
N PRO A 261 -23.00 30.56 18.86
CA PRO A 261 -22.87 29.26 18.22
C PRO A 261 -22.97 29.33 16.70
N ALA A 262 -23.84 30.15 16.15
CA ALA A 262 -23.97 30.38 14.71
C ALA A 262 -22.67 30.94 14.11
N PHE A 263 -22.09 31.95 14.74
CA PHE A 263 -20.83 32.57 14.32
C PHE A 263 -19.68 31.55 14.37
N LEU A 264 -19.59 30.77 15.45
CA LEU A 264 -18.55 29.72 15.57
C LEU A 264 -18.72 28.65 14.50
N SER A 265 -19.94 28.22 14.20
CA SER A 265 -20.20 27.26 13.12
C SER A 265 -19.78 27.80 11.75
N GLU A 266 -19.97 29.12 11.51
CA GLU A 266 -19.56 29.78 10.27
C GLU A 266 -18.01 29.91 10.19
N VAL A 267 -17.34 30.26 11.28
CA VAL A 267 -15.88 30.34 11.34
C VAL A 267 -15.20 28.97 11.21
N LEU A 268 -15.80 27.92 11.79
CA LEU A 268 -15.28 26.56 11.72
C LEU A 268 -15.63 25.86 10.41
N ASN A 269 -16.70 26.31 9.74
CA ASN A 269 -17.10 25.78 8.45
C ASN A 269 -16.15 26.37 7.38
N THR A 270 -15.10 25.64 7.08
CA THR A 270 -13.97 26.03 6.23
C THR A 270 -14.31 26.19 4.74
N ASP A 271 -15.57 26.38 4.39
CA ASP A 271 -15.98 26.73 3.04
C ASP A 271 -15.67 28.22 2.80
N HIS A 272 -14.38 28.51 2.54
CA HIS A 272 -13.86 29.87 2.26
C HIS A 272 -14.52 30.60 1.09
N SER A 273 -15.44 29.96 0.38
CA SER A 273 -16.17 30.56 -0.72
C SER A 273 -17.21 31.62 -0.30
N ARG A 274 -17.52 31.75 1.01
CA ARG A 274 -18.53 32.70 1.52
C ARG A 274 -17.96 33.95 2.18
N LEU A 275 -16.66 34.06 2.39
CA LEU A 275 -16.04 35.23 2.99
C LEU A 275 -15.54 36.27 1.96
N GLU A 276 -15.68 36.00 0.65
CA GLU A 276 -15.27 36.88 -0.44
C GLU A 276 -16.46 37.53 -1.19
N SER A 277 -17.66 37.49 -0.62
CA SER A 277 -18.85 38.17 -1.21
C SER A 277 -19.33 39.36 -0.40
#